data_9689a88bc62aa44625dba973f5d71dd6
#
_entry.id   9689a88bc62aa44625dba973f5d71dd6
#
_cell.length_a   1.000
_cell.length_b   1.000
_cell.length_c   1.000
_cell.angle_alpha   90.00
_cell.angle_beta   90.00
_cell.angle_gamma   90.00
#
_symmetry.space_group_name_H-M   'P 1'
#
loop_
_entity.id
_entity.type
_entity.pdbx_description
1 polymer ?
#
loop_
_entity_poly.entity_id
_entity_poly.type
_entity_poly.pdbx_seq_one_letter_code
_entity_poly.pdbx_strand_id
1 'polypeptide(L)'
;DPIVKTAATYLSQIMHTDGYVVGGTDAIVSTFFGNAQDPMFERDSNGNPGCFMHRQASFIPGFWPEEAKAGLGTETTFFAFPQMDVVSDTVLGAGDMWAVLVNDEATQAVVDFMLSEDYWTGVAENWSGTSSTRITAHTGFDTSKYWSPVVAQQAEFLKAALQANVFRFDGSDNMPTEVGSGSFWVEMTELATQGPGYIDTALDNIEKSWP
;
A
#
# COMPACT_ATOMS: atom_id res chain seq x y z
N ASP A 1 -13.39 -18.12 8.83
CA ASP A 1 -13.63 -18.41 7.41
C ASP A 1 -12.40 -19.11 6.80
N PRO A 2 -12.57 -20.23 6.02
CA PRO A 2 -11.44 -20.95 5.41
C PRO A 2 -10.57 -20.09 4.46
N ILE A 3 -11.18 -19.13 3.75
CA ILE A 3 -10.44 -18.25 2.85
C ILE A 3 -9.50 -17.34 3.63
N VAL A 4 -9.96 -16.79 4.76
CA VAL A 4 -9.14 -15.94 5.63
C VAL A 4 -7.97 -16.74 6.21
N LYS A 5 -8.22 -17.98 6.65
CA LYS A 5 -7.16 -18.88 7.10
C LYS A 5 -6.15 -19.19 6.02
N THR A 6 -6.61 -19.42 4.78
CA THR A 6 -5.73 -19.64 3.63
C THR A 6 -4.85 -18.42 3.37
N ALA A 7 -5.41 -17.21 3.38
CA ALA A 7 -4.66 -15.97 3.22
C ALA A 7 -3.60 -15.77 4.33
N ALA A 8 -3.98 -16.01 5.59
CA ALA A 8 -3.05 -15.97 6.72
C ALA A 8 -1.93 -17.02 6.58
N THR A 9 -2.24 -18.19 6.04
CA THR A 9 -1.26 -19.26 5.77
C THR A 9 -0.26 -18.81 4.71
N TYR A 10 -0.71 -18.23 3.60
CA TYR A 10 0.20 -17.74 2.55
C TYR A 10 1.09 -16.60 3.06
N LEU A 11 0.52 -15.66 3.81
CA LEU A 11 1.30 -14.61 4.44
C LEU A 11 2.36 -15.19 5.39
N SER A 12 1.96 -16.14 6.23
CA SER A 12 2.87 -16.82 7.16
C SER A 12 3.99 -17.57 6.45
N GLN A 13 3.72 -18.19 5.31
CA GLN A 13 4.76 -18.84 4.48
C GLN A 13 5.80 -17.85 3.98
N ILE A 14 5.38 -16.66 3.56
CA ILE A 14 6.31 -15.59 3.16
C ILE A 14 7.14 -15.14 4.36
N MET A 15 6.51 -14.85 5.49
CA MET A 15 7.18 -14.31 6.68
C MET A 15 8.20 -15.28 7.29
N HIS A 16 7.93 -16.60 7.25
CA HIS A 16 8.72 -17.59 7.96
C HIS A 16 9.56 -18.50 7.04
N THR A 17 9.63 -18.20 5.75
CA THR A 17 10.56 -18.90 4.85
C THR A 17 11.91 -18.21 4.87
N ASP A 18 12.96 -18.96 5.20
CA ASP A 18 14.31 -18.44 5.24
C ASP A 18 14.70 -17.74 3.93
N GLY A 19 15.25 -16.54 4.05
CA GLY A 19 15.69 -15.73 2.91
C GLY A 19 14.61 -14.99 2.15
N TYR A 20 13.33 -15.08 2.54
CA TYR A 20 12.24 -14.32 1.89
C TYR A 20 12.09 -12.92 2.47
N VAL A 21 12.44 -12.72 3.73
CA VAL A 21 12.35 -11.43 4.39
C VAL A 21 13.75 -10.99 4.84
N VAL A 22 14.15 -9.79 4.44
CA VAL A 22 15.41 -9.20 4.88
C VAL A 22 15.38 -8.99 6.39
N GLY A 23 16.37 -9.55 7.09
CA GLY A 23 16.43 -9.49 8.56
C GLY A 23 15.49 -10.45 9.29
N GLY A 24 14.72 -11.28 8.55
CA GLY A 24 13.81 -12.27 9.14
C GLY A 24 12.61 -11.67 9.86
N THR A 25 11.97 -12.47 10.70
CA THR A 25 10.75 -12.10 11.42
C THR A 25 10.94 -10.94 12.39
N ASP A 26 12.12 -10.83 13.00
CA ASP A 26 12.45 -9.70 13.89
C ASP A 26 12.41 -8.35 13.16
N ALA A 27 12.82 -8.33 11.88
CA ALA A 27 12.75 -7.13 11.06
C ALA A 27 11.30 -6.71 10.74
N ILE A 28 10.38 -7.66 10.58
CA ILE A 28 8.96 -7.37 10.31
C ILE A 28 8.37 -6.50 11.40
N VAL A 29 8.68 -6.78 12.66
CA VAL A 29 8.09 -6.11 13.82
C VAL A 29 8.87 -4.89 14.30
N SER A 30 10.10 -4.69 13.84
CA SER A 30 10.99 -3.61 14.30
C SER A 30 11.32 -2.57 13.23
N THR A 31 11.20 -2.91 11.95
CA THR A 31 11.55 -1.98 10.86
C THR A 31 10.39 -1.00 10.60
N PHE A 32 10.72 0.30 10.65
CA PHE A 32 9.77 1.34 10.23
C PHE A 32 9.41 1.15 8.74
N PHE A 33 8.12 1.23 8.41
CA PHE A 33 7.65 0.94 7.05
C PHE A 33 8.32 1.78 5.96
N GLY A 34 8.70 3.02 6.28
CA GLY A 34 9.39 3.92 5.36
C GLY A 34 10.88 3.61 5.14
N ASN A 35 11.43 2.62 5.85
CA ASN A 35 12.79 2.11 5.67
C ASN A 35 12.81 0.67 5.13
N ALA A 36 11.64 0.02 5.05
CA ALA A 36 11.55 -1.38 4.61
C ALA A 36 12.05 -1.61 3.17
N GLN A 37 12.07 -0.57 2.34
CA GLN A 37 12.59 -0.62 0.96
C GLN A 37 14.10 -0.34 0.86
N ASP A 38 14.78 0.15 1.91
CA ASP A 38 16.19 0.56 1.85
C ASP A 38 17.10 -0.54 1.26
N PRO A 39 16.91 -1.84 1.60
CA PRO A 39 17.69 -2.92 1.00
C PRO A 39 17.56 -3.06 -0.53
N MET A 40 16.51 -2.51 -1.16
CA MET A 40 16.41 -2.48 -2.63
C MET A 40 17.48 -1.59 -3.25
N PHE A 41 17.92 -0.56 -2.54
CA PHE A 41 18.85 0.46 -3.02
C PHE A 41 20.27 0.27 -2.49
N GLU A 42 20.44 -0.50 -1.43
CA GLU A 42 21.75 -0.92 -0.93
C GLU A 42 22.36 -1.97 -1.86
N ARG A 43 23.67 -1.95 -2.00
CA ARG A 43 24.40 -2.91 -2.85
C ARG A 43 25.44 -3.67 -2.04
N ASP A 44 25.48 -4.98 -2.25
CA ASP A 44 26.55 -5.82 -1.71
C ASP A 44 27.89 -5.59 -2.47
N SER A 45 28.95 -6.28 -2.08
CA SER A 45 30.26 -6.20 -2.73
C SER A 45 30.27 -6.67 -4.20
N ASN A 46 29.22 -7.38 -4.63
CA ASN A 46 29.03 -7.86 -6.01
C ASN A 46 28.07 -6.95 -6.81
N GLY A 47 27.56 -5.89 -6.19
CA GLY A 47 26.61 -4.96 -6.81
C GLY A 47 25.15 -5.41 -6.77
N ASN A 48 24.81 -6.50 -6.06
CA ASN A 48 23.44 -6.97 -5.95
C ASN A 48 22.68 -6.20 -4.86
N PRO A 49 21.37 -5.91 -5.08
CA PRO A 49 20.54 -5.36 -4.02
C PRO A 49 20.28 -6.40 -2.92
N GLY A 50 20.07 -5.92 -1.70
CA GLY A 50 19.69 -6.76 -0.58
C GLY A 50 18.25 -7.31 -0.71
N CYS A 51 17.40 -6.65 -1.51
CA CYS A 51 16.04 -7.07 -1.83
C CYS A 51 15.68 -6.66 -3.26
N PHE A 52 14.92 -7.49 -3.97
CA PHE A 52 14.49 -7.23 -5.35
C PHE A 52 13.05 -6.72 -5.46
N MET A 53 12.23 -6.90 -4.44
CA MET A 53 10.81 -6.57 -4.46
C MET A 53 10.37 -6.02 -3.12
N HIS A 54 9.50 -5.02 -3.16
CA HIS A 54 8.83 -4.47 -2.00
C HIS A 54 7.33 -4.32 -2.30
N ARG A 55 6.47 -4.89 -1.47
CA ARG A 55 5.03 -4.68 -1.57
C ARG A 55 4.63 -3.50 -0.71
N GLN A 56 4.11 -2.47 -1.33
CA GLN A 56 3.62 -1.27 -0.62
C GLN A 56 2.61 -0.52 -1.51
N ALA A 57 1.97 0.50 -0.95
CA ALA A 57 1.09 1.40 -1.68
C ALA A 57 1.88 2.43 -2.51
N SER A 58 1.19 3.14 -3.41
CA SER A 58 1.78 4.07 -4.39
C SER A 58 2.58 5.22 -3.78
N PHE A 59 2.38 5.54 -2.52
CA PHE A 59 3.10 6.63 -1.84
C PHE A 59 4.56 6.31 -1.51
N ILE A 60 4.97 5.03 -1.54
CA ILE A 60 6.27 4.60 -0.98
C ILE A 60 7.50 5.23 -1.64
N PRO A 61 7.51 5.57 -2.94
CA PRO A 61 8.64 6.31 -3.51
C PRO A 61 8.93 7.63 -2.82
N GLY A 62 7.97 8.12 -2.03
CA GLY A 62 8.16 9.26 -1.14
C GLY A 62 9.28 9.11 -0.12
N PHE A 63 9.53 7.90 0.29
CA PHE A 63 10.54 7.54 1.29
C PHE A 63 11.87 7.09 0.67
N TRP A 64 11.97 7.04 -0.65
CA TRP A 64 13.17 6.57 -1.33
C TRP A 64 14.28 7.63 -1.34
N PRO A 65 15.55 7.23 -1.41
CA PRO A 65 16.65 8.14 -1.72
C PRO A 65 16.41 8.91 -3.04
N GLU A 66 16.87 10.15 -3.13
CA GLU A 66 16.61 10.98 -4.31
C GLU A 66 17.13 10.37 -5.60
N GLU A 67 18.31 9.73 -5.56
CA GLU A 67 18.87 9.00 -6.69
C GLU A 67 18.00 7.83 -7.14
N ALA A 68 17.34 7.14 -6.21
CA ALA A 68 16.43 6.05 -6.52
C ALA A 68 15.11 6.56 -7.13
N LYS A 69 14.63 7.73 -6.70
CA LYS A 69 13.48 8.39 -7.33
C LYS A 69 13.76 8.74 -8.79
N ALA A 70 14.96 9.20 -9.09
CA ALA A 70 15.38 9.49 -10.47
C ALA A 70 15.40 8.24 -11.37
N GLY A 71 15.60 7.06 -10.79
CA GLY A 71 15.56 5.76 -11.47
C GLY A 71 14.16 5.15 -11.63
N LEU A 72 13.10 5.83 -11.15
CA LEU A 72 11.74 5.31 -11.24
C LEU A 72 11.28 5.19 -12.71
N GLY A 73 10.97 3.98 -13.13
CA GLY A 73 10.58 3.63 -14.49
C GLY A 73 11.75 3.09 -15.35
N THR A 74 12.98 3.17 -14.88
CA THR A 74 14.17 2.65 -15.59
C THR A 74 14.90 1.58 -14.78
N GLU A 75 15.18 1.85 -13.51
CA GLU A 75 15.86 0.93 -12.60
C GLU A 75 14.87 0.22 -11.67
N THR A 76 13.79 0.91 -11.31
CA THR A 76 12.72 0.40 -10.45
C THR A 76 11.39 0.66 -11.13
N THR A 77 10.50 -0.34 -11.13
CA THR A 77 9.18 -0.22 -11.75
C THR A 77 8.10 -0.80 -10.86
N PHE A 78 6.86 -0.59 -11.25
CA PHE A 78 5.66 -1.12 -10.62
C PHE A 78 5.13 -2.33 -11.39
N PHE A 79 4.60 -3.29 -10.67
CA PHE A 79 3.71 -4.31 -11.21
C PHE A 79 2.57 -4.60 -10.23
N ALA A 80 1.43 -5.01 -10.77
CA ALA A 80 0.29 -5.39 -9.93
C ALA A 80 0.61 -6.62 -9.10
N PHE A 81 0.10 -6.68 -7.86
CA PHE A 81 0.25 -7.88 -7.04
C PHE A 81 -0.32 -9.10 -7.79
N PRO A 82 0.42 -10.22 -7.87
CA PRO A 82 -0.05 -11.40 -8.59
C PRO A 82 -1.36 -11.94 -8.00
N GLN A 83 -2.20 -12.45 -8.87
CA GLN A 83 -3.43 -13.13 -8.46
C GLN A 83 -3.10 -14.39 -7.65
N MET A 84 -3.94 -14.67 -6.66
CA MET A 84 -3.88 -15.91 -5.89
C MET A 84 -5.07 -16.80 -6.26
N ASP A 85 -4.89 -18.12 -6.18
CA ASP A 85 -5.90 -19.11 -6.58
C ASP A 85 -7.26 -18.94 -5.89
N VAL A 86 -7.26 -18.35 -4.70
CA VAL A 86 -8.48 -18.16 -3.88
C VAL A 86 -9.20 -16.83 -4.12
N VAL A 87 -8.54 -15.87 -4.78
CA VAL A 87 -9.09 -14.53 -5.07
C VAL A 87 -8.61 -14.11 -6.45
N SER A 88 -9.52 -13.92 -7.38
CA SER A 88 -9.22 -13.46 -8.73
C SER A 88 -9.50 -11.97 -8.91
N ASP A 89 -8.67 -11.31 -9.72
CA ASP A 89 -8.86 -9.96 -10.26
C ASP A 89 -9.07 -8.83 -9.23
N THR A 90 -8.89 -9.09 -7.94
CA THR A 90 -9.11 -8.09 -6.90
C THR A 90 -7.91 -7.16 -6.76
N VAL A 91 -8.16 -5.86 -6.78
CA VAL A 91 -7.17 -4.81 -6.50
C VAL A 91 -7.50 -4.18 -5.15
N LEU A 92 -6.58 -4.33 -4.20
CA LEU A 92 -6.67 -3.68 -2.90
C LEU A 92 -6.20 -2.23 -3.01
N GLY A 93 -6.93 -1.32 -2.41
CA GLY A 93 -6.52 0.07 -2.28
C GLY A 93 -7.10 0.73 -1.05
N ALA A 94 -6.51 1.85 -0.70
CA ALA A 94 -6.97 2.75 0.35
C ALA A 94 -6.80 4.20 -0.14
N GLY A 95 -7.19 5.17 0.65
CA GLY A 95 -7.05 6.57 0.26
C GLY A 95 -7.20 7.52 1.43
N ASP A 96 -6.62 8.70 1.26
CA ASP A 96 -6.86 9.81 2.15
C ASP A 96 -8.27 10.38 1.90
N MET A 97 -9.01 10.66 2.96
CA MET A 97 -10.34 11.23 2.90
C MET A 97 -10.36 12.61 3.56
N TRP A 98 -11.13 13.51 2.97
CA TRP A 98 -11.37 14.82 3.54
C TRP A 98 -12.70 14.84 4.30
N ALA A 99 -12.67 15.28 5.55
CA ALA A 99 -13.88 15.42 6.36
C ALA A 99 -14.22 16.90 6.53
N VAL A 100 -15.44 17.28 6.17
CA VAL A 100 -15.97 18.63 6.39
C VAL A 100 -16.57 18.70 7.79
N LEU A 101 -15.93 19.44 8.69
CA LEU A 101 -16.39 19.62 10.07
C LEU A 101 -17.30 20.82 10.24
N VAL A 102 -17.14 21.86 9.42
CA VAL A 102 -17.96 23.06 9.39
C VAL A 102 -18.43 23.29 7.96
N ASN A 103 -19.73 23.37 7.76
CA ASN A 103 -20.32 23.56 6.44
C ASN A 103 -20.70 25.05 6.26
N ASP A 104 -19.71 25.88 5.91
CA ASP A 104 -19.86 27.25 5.54
C ASP A 104 -19.34 27.55 4.13
N GLU A 105 -19.57 28.76 3.63
CA GLU A 105 -19.20 29.18 2.27
C GLU A 105 -17.67 29.05 2.02
N ALA A 106 -16.86 29.40 3.01
CA ALA A 106 -15.41 29.36 2.90
C ALA A 106 -14.93 27.89 2.81
N THR A 107 -15.47 27.02 3.64
CA THR A 107 -15.17 25.58 3.63
C THR A 107 -15.60 24.95 2.30
N GLN A 108 -16.80 25.29 1.80
CA GLN A 108 -17.26 24.76 0.50
C GLN A 108 -16.35 25.22 -0.65
N ALA A 109 -15.91 26.48 -0.66
CA ALA A 109 -14.97 26.96 -1.68
C ALA A 109 -13.64 26.20 -1.67
N VAL A 110 -13.12 25.84 -0.50
CA VAL A 110 -11.91 25.01 -0.36
C VAL A 110 -12.16 23.60 -0.90
N VAL A 111 -13.29 22.97 -0.53
CA VAL A 111 -13.64 21.62 -1.00
C VAL A 111 -13.78 21.61 -2.52
N ASP A 112 -14.50 22.57 -3.09
CA ASP A 112 -14.68 22.70 -4.55
C ASP A 112 -13.34 22.84 -5.27
N PHE A 113 -12.43 23.65 -4.73
CA PHE A 113 -11.08 23.78 -5.27
C PHE A 113 -10.31 22.46 -5.20
N MET A 114 -10.31 21.77 -4.06
CA MET A 114 -9.60 20.51 -3.86
C MET A 114 -10.15 19.36 -4.71
N LEU A 115 -11.42 19.45 -5.10
CA LEU A 115 -12.05 18.50 -6.02
C LEU A 115 -11.84 18.86 -7.50
N SER A 116 -11.29 20.05 -7.79
CA SER A 116 -11.11 20.54 -9.16
C SER A 116 -9.95 19.85 -9.89
N GLU A 117 -10.04 19.83 -11.21
CA GLU A 117 -8.94 19.39 -12.08
C GLU A 117 -7.71 20.29 -11.95
N ASP A 118 -7.91 21.60 -11.72
CA ASP A 118 -6.82 22.55 -11.56
C ASP A 118 -5.96 22.24 -10.35
N TYR A 119 -6.58 21.92 -9.21
CA TYR A 119 -5.86 21.47 -8.02
C TYR A 119 -5.01 20.22 -8.31
N TRP A 120 -5.62 19.19 -8.90
CA TRP A 120 -4.92 17.94 -9.17
C TRP A 120 -3.88 18.06 -10.28
N THR A 121 -4.08 18.93 -11.25
CA THR A 121 -3.04 19.26 -12.24
C THR A 121 -1.85 19.92 -11.53
N GLY A 122 -2.09 20.88 -10.65
CA GLY A 122 -1.03 21.49 -9.86
C GLY A 122 -0.27 20.48 -8.99
N VAL A 123 -0.98 19.54 -8.37
CA VAL A 123 -0.37 18.44 -7.61
C VAL A 123 0.48 17.55 -8.51
N ALA A 124 -0.06 17.09 -9.64
CA ALA A 124 0.60 16.15 -10.54
C ALA A 124 1.88 16.73 -11.18
N GLU A 125 1.84 18.00 -11.58
CA GLU A 125 2.94 18.68 -12.26
C GLU A 125 4.02 19.20 -11.31
N ASN A 126 3.62 19.72 -10.14
CA ASN A 126 4.56 20.36 -9.20
C ASN A 126 5.21 19.40 -8.21
N TRP A 127 4.83 18.15 -8.20
CA TRP A 127 5.41 17.15 -7.33
C TRP A 127 6.51 16.33 -8.02
N SER A 128 6.95 16.76 -9.19
CA SER A 128 8.13 16.19 -9.82
C SER A 128 9.37 16.37 -8.93
N GLY A 129 10.04 15.28 -8.64
CA GLY A 129 11.23 15.26 -7.78
C GLY A 129 10.95 15.40 -6.28
N THR A 130 9.70 15.64 -5.88
CA THR A 130 9.27 15.47 -4.51
C THR A 130 8.65 14.09 -4.31
N SER A 131 8.52 13.71 -3.14
CA SER A 131 8.23 12.38 -2.65
C SER A 131 6.82 11.87 -2.88
N SER A 132 5.95 12.50 -3.62
CA SER A 132 4.56 12.03 -3.67
C SER A 132 4.17 11.42 -5.00
N THR A 133 3.79 10.18 -4.94
CA THR A 133 3.12 9.44 -6.01
C THR A 133 1.62 9.33 -5.72
N ARG A 134 1.01 10.40 -5.20
CA ARG A 134 -0.43 10.43 -4.94
C ARG A 134 -1.20 10.37 -6.25
N ILE A 135 -2.19 9.50 -6.26
CA ILE A 135 -3.10 9.31 -7.38
C ILE A 135 -4.43 9.94 -7.00
N THR A 136 -4.97 10.79 -7.87
CA THR A 136 -6.28 11.38 -7.66
C THR A 136 -7.41 10.35 -7.81
N ALA A 137 -8.45 10.49 -7.00
CA ALA A 137 -9.70 9.75 -7.16
C ALA A 137 -10.57 10.28 -8.32
N HIS A 138 -10.17 11.38 -8.97
CA HIS A 138 -10.90 11.97 -10.09
C HIS A 138 -10.75 11.10 -11.35
N THR A 139 -11.77 10.32 -11.69
CA THR A 139 -11.73 9.32 -12.76
C THR A 139 -11.57 9.91 -14.17
N GLY A 140 -11.88 11.19 -14.36
CA GLY A 140 -11.69 11.94 -15.61
C GLY A 140 -10.34 12.62 -15.74
N PHE A 141 -9.46 12.50 -14.73
CA PHE A 141 -8.16 13.16 -14.75
C PHE A 141 -7.26 12.60 -15.87
N ASP A 142 -6.57 13.50 -16.57
CA ASP A 142 -5.60 13.14 -17.60
C ASP A 142 -4.31 12.63 -16.96
N THR A 143 -4.13 11.33 -16.97
CA THR A 143 -2.98 10.65 -16.34
C THR A 143 -1.65 10.98 -16.97
N SER A 144 -1.61 11.52 -18.19
CA SER A 144 -0.38 11.98 -18.82
C SER A 144 0.27 13.19 -18.11
N LYS A 145 -0.48 13.87 -17.25
CA LYS A 145 -0.01 14.99 -16.43
C LYS A 145 0.84 14.56 -15.23
N TYR A 146 0.84 13.28 -14.87
CA TYR A 146 1.72 12.82 -13.79
C TYR A 146 3.17 12.93 -14.18
N TRP A 147 4.00 13.39 -13.24
CA TRP A 147 5.43 13.62 -13.43
C TRP A 147 6.23 12.36 -13.82
N SER A 148 5.71 11.17 -13.52
CA SER A 148 6.37 9.89 -13.81
C SER A 148 5.46 8.98 -14.63
N PRO A 149 5.99 8.32 -15.69
CA PRO A 149 5.24 7.28 -16.41
C PRO A 149 4.76 6.13 -15.53
N VAL A 150 5.48 5.81 -14.46
CA VAL A 150 5.09 4.77 -13.51
C VAL A 150 3.87 5.20 -12.70
N VAL A 151 3.82 6.46 -12.26
CA VAL A 151 2.64 7.00 -11.55
C VAL A 151 1.43 7.04 -12.49
N ALA A 152 1.63 7.45 -13.74
CA ALA A 152 0.59 7.41 -14.76
C ALA A 152 0.07 5.97 -14.97
N GLN A 153 0.96 4.99 -15.06
CA GLN A 153 0.60 3.57 -15.19
C GLN A 153 -0.21 3.08 -13.97
N GLN A 154 0.21 3.44 -12.75
CA GLN A 154 -0.52 3.11 -11.52
C GLN A 154 -1.92 3.72 -11.51
N ALA A 155 -2.06 4.97 -11.96
CA ALA A 155 -3.34 5.65 -12.04
C ALA A 155 -4.29 4.98 -13.06
N GLU A 156 -3.78 4.60 -14.23
CA GLU A 156 -4.57 3.86 -15.23
C GLU A 156 -4.96 2.46 -14.72
N PHE A 157 -4.06 1.78 -14.02
CA PHE A 157 -4.37 0.49 -13.40
C PHE A 157 -5.50 0.61 -12.35
N LEU A 158 -5.44 1.63 -11.48
CA LEU A 158 -6.49 1.89 -10.50
C LEU A 158 -7.82 2.24 -11.18
N LYS A 159 -7.79 3.09 -12.19
CA LYS A 159 -8.97 3.49 -12.97
C LYS A 159 -9.63 2.27 -13.64
N ALA A 160 -8.83 1.40 -14.24
CA ALA A 160 -9.32 0.16 -14.85
C ALA A 160 -9.95 -0.77 -13.79
N ALA A 161 -9.34 -0.91 -12.61
CA ALA A 161 -9.88 -1.72 -11.51
C ALA A 161 -11.22 -1.19 -10.99
N LEU A 162 -11.37 0.13 -10.90
CA LEU A 162 -12.64 0.78 -10.53
C LEU A 162 -13.72 0.54 -11.59
N GLN A 163 -13.39 0.71 -12.85
CA GLN A 163 -14.33 0.48 -13.97
C GLN A 163 -14.77 -0.98 -14.07
N ALA A 164 -13.86 -1.92 -13.80
CA ALA A 164 -14.16 -3.35 -13.79
C ALA A 164 -14.87 -3.82 -12.51
N ASN A 165 -15.09 -2.93 -11.53
CA ASN A 165 -15.66 -3.24 -10.21
C ASN A 165 -14.85 -4.32 -9.44
N VAL A 166 -13.54 -4.37 -9.64
CA VAL A 166 -12.63 -5.29 -8.92
C VAL A 166 -11.81 -4.59 -7.83
N PHE A 167 -11.92 -3.28 -7.71
CA PHE A 167 -11.33 -2.52 -6.60
C PHE A 167 -12.01 -2.90 -5.28
N ARG A 168 -11.21 -3.12 -4.25
CA ARG A 168 -11.68 -3.31 -2.87
C ARG A 168 -10.93 -2.38 -1.95
N PHE A 169 -11.68 -1.64 -1.15
CA PHE A 169 -11.10 -0.79 -0.12
C PHE A 169 -10.46 -1.66 0.96
N ASP A 170 -9.42 -1.16 1.62
CA ASP A 170 -8.72 -1.90 2.68
C ASP A 170 -9.71 -2.36 3.74
N GLY A 171 -9.71 -3.67 3.98
CA GLY A 171 -10.68 -4.29 4.89
C GLY A 171 -10.52 -3.79 6.32
N SER A 172 -9.29 -3.53 6.77
CA SER A 172 -9.04 -3.05 8.13
C SER A 172 -9.65 -1.68 8.38
N ASP A 173 -9.69 -0.80 7.37
CA ASP A 173 -10.31 0.52 7.46
C ASP A 173 -11.86 0.46 7.50
N ASN A 174 -12.43 -0.65 7.07
CA ASN A 174 -13.88 -0.88 7.09
C ASN A 174 -14.36 -1.69 8.30
N MET A 175 -13.46 -2.17 9.13
CA MET A 175 -13.79 -2.89 10.36
C MET A 175 -14.09 -1.93 11.51
N PRO A 176 -14.85 -2.35 12.56
CA PRO A 176 -14.90 -1.60 13.81
C PRO A 176 -13.49 -1.30 14.34
N THR A 177 -13.32 -0.15 15.00
CA THR A 177 -11.99 0.31 15.46
C THR A 177 -11.28 -0.72 16.34
N GLU A 178 -12.03 -1.42 17.20
CA GLU A 178 -11.52 -2.46 18.10
C GLU A 178 -10.88 -3.63 17.32
N VAL A 179 -11.36 -3.87 16.11
CA VAL A 179 -10.86 -4.93 15.23
C VAL A 179 -9.83 -4.35 14.26
N GLY A 180 -10.23 -3.45 13.38
CA GLY A 180 -9.44 -2.99 12.25
C GLY A 180 -8.18 -2.20 12.65
N SER A 181 -8.28 -1.34 13.69
CA SER A 181 -7.14 -0.60 14.23
C SER A 181 -6.58 -1.23 15.51
N GLY A 182 -7.20 -2.27 16.02
CA GLY A 182 -6.85 -2.96 17.27
C GLY A 182 -6.36 -4.38 17.03
N SER A 183 -7.22 -5.37 17.32
CA SER A 183 -6.84 -6.78 17.36
C SER A 183 -6.23 -7.31 16.07
N PHE A 184 -6.71 -6.88 14.91
CA PHE A 184 -6.16 -7.33 13.63
C PHE A 184 -4.65 -7.06 13.51
N TRP A 185 -4.20 -5.84 13.79
CA TRP A 185 -2.79 -5.50 13.71
C TRP A 185 -1.95 -6.15 14.80
N VAL A 186 -2.49 -6.23 16.02
CA VAL A 186 -1.81 -6.91 17.13
C VAL A 186 -1.59 -8.38 16.80
N GLU A 187 -2.63 -9.10 16.39
CA GLU A 187 -2.56 -10.53 16.14
C GLU A 187 -1.74 -10.89 14.89
N MET A 188 -1.76 -10.04 13.84
CA MET A 188 -0.90 -10.24 12.68
C MET A 188 0.58 -9.98 13.01
N THR A 189 0.87 -9.05 13.92
CA THR A 189 2.23 -8.82 14.43
C THR A 189 2.69 -9.99 15.28
N GLU A 190 1.82 -10.51 16.17
CA GLU A 190 2.11 -11.71 16.95
C GLU A 190 2.32 -12.94 16.05
N LEU A 191 1.56 -13.09 14.95
CA LEU A 191 1.78 -14.15 13.99
C LEU A 191 3.20 -14.13 13.41
N ALA A 192 3.76 -12.95 13.16
CA ALA A 192 5.13 -12.82 12.67
C ALA A 192 6.16 -13.32 13.70
N THR A 193 5.92 -13.14 14.99
CA THR A 193 6.84 -13.55 16.07
C THR A 193 6.62 -14.97 16.58
N GLN A 194 5.36 -15.40 16.65
CA GLN A 194 4.97 -16.71 17.21
C GLN A 194 5.09 -17.85 16.19
N GLY A 195 5.11 -17.53 14.91
CA GLY A 195 5.23 -18.49 13.84
C GLY A 195 3.90 -19.11 13.35
N PRO A 196 3.98 -20.01 12.35
CA PRO A 196 2.79 -20.56 11.65
C PRO A 196 1.80 -21.26 12.55
N GLY A 197 2.24 -21.80 13.68
CA GLY A 197 1.36 -22.45 14.67
C GLY A 197 0.39 -21.51 15.35
N TYR A 198 0.60 -20.19 15.26
CA TYR A 198 -0.23 -19.18 15.91
C TYR A 198 -1.45 -18.75 15.06
N ILE A 199 -1.56 -19.16 13.79
CA ILE A 199 -2.63 -18.73 12.87
C ILE A 199 -4.03 -18.87 13.46
N ASP A 200 -4.37 -20.05 13.96
CA ASP A 200 -5.72 -20.30 14.50
C ASP A 200 -5.99 -19.43 15.75
N THR A 201 -5.01 -19.25 16.60
CA THR A 201 -5.11 -18.36 17.77
C THR A 201 -5.31 -16.91 17.36
N ALA A 202 -4.53 -16.42 16.39
CA ALA A 202 -4.66 -15.06 15.89
C ALA A 202 -6.07 -14.81 15.31
N LEU A 203 -6.55 -15.70 14.45
CA LEU A 203 -7.87 -15.57 13.84
C LEU A 203 -8.99 -15.64 14.87
N ASP A 204 -8.88 -16.54 15.85
CA ASP A 204 -9.85 -16.65 16.95
C ASP A 204 -9.88 -15.39 17.83
N ASN A 205 -8.74 -14.78 18.11
CA ASN A 205 -8.65 -13.56 18.90
C ASN A 205 -9.26 -12.37 18.14
N ILE A 206 -8.98 -12.25 16.85
CA ILE A 206 -9.60 -11.23 15.98
C ILE A 206 -11.11 -11.42 15.97
N GLU A 207 -11.61 -12.64 15.76
CA GLU A 207 -13.04 -12.94 15.74
C GLU A 207 -13.74 -12.57 17.06
N LYS A 208 -13.13 -12.84 18.19
CA LYS A 208 -13.68 -12.51 19.52
C LYS A 208 -13.71 -11.02 19.83
N SER A 209 -12.98 -10.20 19.10
CA SER A 209 -12.95 -8.75 19.29
C SER A 209 -14.05 -8.00 18.55
N TRP A 210 -14.81 -8.68 17.70
CA TRP A 210 -15.96 -8.07 17.04
C TRP A 210 -17.04 -7.73 18.09
N PRO A 211 -17.68 -6.53 17.98
CA PRO A 211 -18.72 -6.08 18.91
C PRO A 211 -20.00 -6.92 18.82
#